data_cf99cde5231c474dccc80d5a5b9049f9
#
_entry.id   cf99cde5231c474dccc80d5a5b9049f9
#
_cell.length_a   1.000
_cell.length_b   1.000
_cell.length_c   1.000
_cell.angle_alpha   90.00
_cell.angle_beta   90.00
_cell.angle_gamma   90.00
#
_symmetry.space_group_name_H-M   'P 1'
#
loop_
_entity.id
_entity.type
_entity.pdbx_description
1 polymer ?
#
loop_
_entity_poly.entity_id
_entity_poly.type
_entity_poly.pdbx_seq_one_letter_code
_entity_poly.pdbx_strand_id
1 'polypeptide(L)'
;MTKIQFPVVELDNNKFQVIVDLALYSKDVITVAIYKFSHLFYIHQQTDKSNPNLVIVIFESKDNNAITVDIPKQFCNELIDQQLRHDINAQFGHIRDMIVEEAFKPVNSK
;
A
#
# COMPACT_ATOMS: atom_id res chain seq x y z
N MET A 1 17.02 -3.17 -24.49
CA MET A 1 17.41 -3.46 -23.15
C MET A 1 16.31 -3.20 -22.16
N THR A 2 16.14 -4.11 -21.31
CA THR A 2 15.09 -3.99 -20.33
C THR A 2 15.57 -3.17 -19.16
N LYS A 3 14.92 -2.07 -18.94
CA LYS A 3 15.22 -1.29 -17.76
C LYS A 3 14.37 -1.76 -16.63
N ILE A 4 14.98 -1.85 -15.47
CA ILE A 4 14.20 -1.95 -14.27
C ILE A 4 13.59 -0.59 -14.05
N GLN A 5 12.28 -0.51 -14.22
CA GLN A 5 11.60 0.75 -14.01
C GLN A 5 10.98 0.73 -12.64
N PHE A 6 11.33 1.72 -11.86
CA PHE A 6 10.57 1.98 -10.67
C PHE A 6 9.15 2.38 -11.07
N PRO A 7 8.16 2.00 -10.29
CA PRO A 7 6.79 2.40 -10.58
C PRO A 7 6.55 3.88 -10.31
N VAL A 8 7.60 4.69 -10.33
CA VAL A 8 7.52 6.10 -9.99
C VAL A 8 7.82 6.91 -11.23
N VAL A 9 6.89 7.80 -11.59
CA VAL A 9 7.05 8.68 -12.75
C VAL A 9 6.81 10.11 -12.28
N GLU A 10 7.75 10.98 -12.59
CA GLU A 10 7.59 12.40 -12.32
C GLU A 10 6.69 13.01 -13.38
N LEU A 11 5.58 13.66 -12.97
CA LEU A 11 4.65 14.28 -13.90
C LEU A 11 5.01 15.75 -14.14
N ASP A 12 5.33 16.47 -13.06
CA ASP A 12 5.89 17.81 -13.14
C ASP A 12 6.55 18.11 -11.79
N ASN A 13 6.94 19.36 -11.57
CA ASN A 13 7.77 19.70 -10.41
C ASN A 13 7.12 19.37 -9.07
N ASN A 14 5.80 19.37 -9.02
CA ASN A 14 5.11 19.15 -7.75
C ASN A 14 4.18 17.96 -7.80
N LYS A 15 4.35 17.06 -8.75
CA LYS A 15 3.52 15.87 -8.90
C LYS A 15 4.35 14.65 -9.24
N PHE A 16 4.03 13.55 -8.58
CA PHE A 16 4.61 12.24 -8.89
C PHE A 16 3.50 11.24 -9.03
N GLN A 17 3.73 10.26 -9.88
CA GLN A 17 2.82 9.15 -10.09
C GLN A 17 3.52 7.87 -9.65
N VAL A 18 2.81 7.06 -8.88
CA VAL A 18 3.28 5.74 -8.48
C VAL A 18 2.28 4.72 -9.01
N ILE A 19 2.77 3.71 -9.68
CA ILE A 19 1.94 2.63 -10.21
C ILE A 19 2.05 1.45 -9.25
N VAL A 20 0.91 1.00 -8.74
CA VAL A 20 0.87 -0.08 -7.74
C VAL A 20 0.17 -1.28 -8.33
N ASP A 21 0.82 -2.44 -8.25
CA ASP A 21 0.30 -3.68 -8.78
C ASP A 21 -0.52 -4.40 -7.72
N LEU A 22 -1.79 -4.63 -8.01
CA LEU A 22 -2.69 -5.30 -7.08
C LEU A 22 -2.34 -6.78 -6.86
N ALA A 23 -1.49 -7.33 -7.73
CA ALA A 23 -0.98 -8.69 -7.50
C ALA A 23 0.02 -8.71 -6.35
N LEU A 24 0.65 -7.57 -6.04
CA LEU A 24 1.66 -7.48 -4.98
C LEU A 24 1.10 -6.89 -3.69
N TYR A 25 0.14 -6.00 -3.79
CA TYR A 25 -0.37 -5.26 -2.64
C TYR A 25 -1.88 -5.28 -2.64
N SER A 26 -2.47 -5.55 -1.47
CA SER A 26 -3.92 -5.52 -1.34
C SER A 26 -4.42 -4.08 -1.34
N LYS A 27 -5.71 -3.91 -1.65
CA LYS A 27 -6.33 -2.59 -1.64
C LYS A 27 -6.29 -1.98 -0.24
N ASP A 28 -6.45 -2.80 0.79
CA ASP A 28 -6.39 -2.30 2.17
C ASP A 28 -5.03 -1.71 2.48
N VAL A 29 -3.97 -2.37 2.03
CA VAL A 29 -2.60 -1.90 2.24
C VAL A 29 -2.39 -0.57 1.52
N ILE A 30 -2.86 -0.47 0.30
CA ILE A 30 -2.73 0.76 -0.48
C ILE A 30 -3.46 1.90 0.22
N THR A 31 -4.66 1.63 0.71
CA THR A 31 -5.46 2.66 1.40
C THR A 31 -4.75 3.16 2.65
N VAL A 32 -4.18 2.25 3.45
CA VAL A 32 -3.46 2.66 4.65
C VAL A 32 -2.24 3.49 4.31
N ALA A 33 -1.49 3.08 3.29
CA ALA A 33 -0.30 3.82 2.88
C ALA A 33 -0.67 5.21 2.38
N ILE A 34 -1.72 5.31 1.57
CA ILE A 34 -2.21 6.60 1.09
C ILE A 34 -2.60 7.49 2.26
N TYR A 35 -3.31 6.92 3.22
CA TYR A 35 -3.76 7.69 4.38
C TYR A 35 -2.60 8.32 5.14
N LYS A 36 -1.51 7.57 5.30
CA LYS A 36 -0.35 8.07 6.01
C LYS A 36 0.27 9.29 5.34
N PHE A 37 0.19 9.35 4.02
CA PHE A 37 0.79 10.45 3.26
C PHE A 37 -0.20 11.57 2.98
N SER A 38 -1.49 11.38 3.24
CA SER A 38 -2.52 12.36 2.90
C SER A 38 -2.43 13.62 3.74
N HIS A 39 -1.72 13.57 4.86
CA HIS A 39 -1.50 14.76 5.68
C HIS A 39 -0.58 15.77 5.01
N LEU A 40 0.32 15.27 4.17
CA LEU A 40 1.38 16.08 3.61
C LEU A 40 1.14 16.41 2.15
N PHE A 41 0.34 15.62 1.46
CA PHE A 41 0.15 15.75 0.01
C PHE A 41 -1.30 15.54 -0.34
N TYR A 42 -1.72 16.14 -1.45
CA TYR A 42 -2.96 15.73 -2.10
C TYR A 42 -2.67 14.45 -2.84
N ILE A 43 -3.50 13.45 -2.64
CA ILE A 43 -3.28 12.15 -3.25
C ILE A 43 -4.54 11.73 -3.99
N HIS A 44 -4.36 11.35 -5.25
CA HIS A 44 -5.43 10.80 -6.08
C HIS A 44 -5.08 9.38 -6.45
N GLN A 45 -6.10 8.55 -6.55
CA GLN A 45 -5.89 7.21 -7.07
C GLN A 45 -6.92 6.91 -8.14
N GLN A 46 -6.47 6.16 -9.12
CA GLN A 46 -7.34 5.74 -10.21
C GLN A 46 -6.86 4.41 -10.75
N THR A 47 -7.74 3.69 -11.41
CA THR A 47 -7.40 2.43 -12.03
C THR A 47 -6.85 2.71 -13.42
N ASP A 48 -5.82 1.97 -13.82
CA ASP A 48 -5.29 2.05 -15.17
C ASP A 48 -6.34 1.55 -16.15
N LYS A 49 -6.56 2.32 -17.21
CA LYS A 49 -7.58 1.96 -18.20
C LYS A 49 -7.23 0.71 -18.98
N SER A 50 -5.94 0.50 -19.21
CA SER A 50 -5.50 -0.64 -20.01
C SER A 50 -5.25 -1.87 -19.16
N ASN A 51 -5.12 -1.72 -17.84
CA ASN A 51 -4.87 -2.84 -16.96
C ASN A 51 -5.55 -2.60 -15.60
N PRO A 52 -6.71 -3.22 -15.36
CA PRO A 52 -7.44 -2.98 -14.11
C PRO A 52 -6.73 -3.51 -12.87
N ASN A 53 -5.67 -4.28 -13.03
CA ASN A 53 -4.88 -4.75 -11.88
C ASN A 53 -3.85 -3.73 -11.43
N LEU A 54 -3.74 -2.60 -12.11
CA LEU A 54 -2.83 -1.53 -11.73
C LEU A 54 -3.60 -0.34 -11.20
N VAL A 55 -3.13 0.18 -10.08
CA VAL A 55 -3.68 1.40 -9.48
C VAL A 55 -2.63 2.49 -9.63
N ILE A 56 -3.06 3.63 -10.13
CA ILE A 56 -2.20 4.79 -10.31
C ILE A 56 -2.46 5.73 -9.15
N VAL A 57 -1.42 6.02 -8.37
CA VAL A 57 -1.49 6.93 -7.24
C VAL A 57 -0.72 8.18 -7.59
N ILE A 58 -1.36 9.32 -7.53
CA ILE A 58 -0.75 10.60 -7.90
C ILE A 58 -0.61 11.46 -6.65
N PHE A 59 0.61 11.90 -6.39
CA PHE A 59 0.93 12.79 -5.27
C PHE A 59 1.09 14.20 -5.80
N GLU A 60 0.43 15.13 -5.14
CA GLU A 60 0.55 16.54 -5.49
C GLU A 60 0.89 17.33 -4.24
N SER A 61 1.84 18.24 -4.35
CA SER A 61 2.24 19.10 -3.24
C SER A 61 1.11 20.04 -2.86
N LYS A 62 0.91 20.23 -1.56
CA LYS A 62 -0.14 21.11 -1.06
C LYS A 62 0.26 22.57 -1.12
N ASP A 63 1.55 22.86 -1.13
CA ASP A 63 2.07 24.22 -1.01
C ASP A 63 2.92 24.61 -2.20
N ASN A 64 2.76 23.94 -3.33
CA ASN A 64 3.48 24.19 -4.57
C ASN A 64 4.99 24.02 -4.47
N ASN A 65 5.47 23.42 -3.41
CA ASN A 65 6.88 23.05 -3.32
C ASN A 65 7.13 21.82 -4.16
N ALA A 66 8.32 21.73 -4.72
CA ALA A 66 8.68 20.55 -5.48
C ALA A 66 8.70 19.33 -4.57
N ILE A 67 8.16 18.23 -5.07
CA ILE A 67 8.22 16.95 -4.36
C ILE A 67 9.52 16.28 -4.76
N THR A 68 10.34 15.91 -3.77
CA THR A 68 11.56 15.18 -4.06
C THR A 68 11.23 13.74 -4.38
N VAL A 69 12.11 13.08 -5.13
CA VAL A 69 11.91 11.69 -5.50
C VAL A 69 11.89 10.76 -4.28
N ASP A 70 12.39 11.25 -3.15
CA ASP A 70 12.38 10.46 -1.91
C ASP A 70 10.96 10.16 -1.43
N ILE A 71 10.03 11.07 -1.68
CA ILE A 71 8.66 10.90 -1.20
C ILE A 71 7.97 9.69 -1.83
N PRO A 72 7.92 9.56 -3.16
CA PRO A 72 7.33 8.36 -3.74
C PRO A 72 8.11 7.09 -3.40
N LYS A 73 9.42 7.20 -3.20
CA LYS A 73 10.20 6.04 -2.75
C LYS A 73 9.82 5.63 -1.33
N GLN A 74 9.59 6.59 -0.45
CA GLN A 74 9.11 6.31 0.90
C GLN A 74 7.73 5.68 0.85
N PHE A 75 6.88 6.12 -0.06
CA PHE A 75 5.57 5.52 -0.23
C PHE A 75 5.70 4.06 -0.66
N CYS A 76 6.60 3.77 -1.58
CA CYS A 76 6.83 2.38 -2.00
C CYS A 76 7.31 1.52 -0.84
N ASN A 77 8.21 2.04 -0.01
CA ASN A 77 8.65 1.33 1.19
C ASN A 77 7.50 1.12 2.16
N GLU A 78 6.61 2.11 2.27
CA GLU A 78 5.46 1.97 3.14
C GLU A 78 4.52 0.89 2.65
N LEU A 79 4.35 0.76 1.34
CA LEU A 79 3.55 -0.33 0.78
C LEU A 79 4.12 -1.69 1.17
N ILE A 80 5.44 -1.85 1.06
CA ILE A 80 6.09 -3.11 1.43
C ILE A 80 5.88 -3.40 2.91
N ASP A 81 6.10 -2.40 3.75
CA ASP A 81 5.96 -2.55 5.19
C ASP A 81 4.53 -2.92 5.57
N GLN A 82 3.55 -2.23 5.00
CA GLN A 82 2.15 -2.48 5.31
C GLN A 82 1.71 -3.86 4.80
N GLN A 83 2.20 -4.26 3.63
CA GLN A 83 1.84 -5.58 3.11
C GLN A 83 2.40 -6.67 4.02
N LEU A 84 3.63 -6.51 4.47
CA LEU A 84 4.22 -7.47 5.39
C LEU A 84 3.43 -7.55 6.69
N ARG A 85 3.06 -6.41 7.26
CA ARG A 85 2.24 -6.37 8.47
C ARG A 85 0.88 -7.00 8.25
N HIS A 86 0.29 -6.74 7.10
CA HIS A 86 -1.01 -7.31 6.74
C HIS A 86 -0.92 -8.84 6.68
N ASP A 87 0.11 -9.36 6.04
CA ASP A 87 0.30 -10.81 5.90
C ASP A 87 0.57 -11.46 7.26
N ILE A 88 1.43 -10.83 8.06
CA ILE A 88 1.75 -11.35 9.39
C ILE A 88 0.52 -11.34 10.28
N ASN A 89 -0.24 -10.25 10.26
CA ASN A 89 -1.46 -10.17 11.06
C ASN A 89 -2.48 -11.22 10.65
N ALA A 90 -2.59 -11.48 9.36
CA ALA A 90 -3.50 -12.51 8.89
C ALA A 90 -3.10 -13.88 9.43
N GLN A 91 -1.80 -14.19 9.40
CA GLN A 91 -1.30 -15.45 9.90
C GLN A 91 -1.46 -15.56 11.42
N PHE A 92 -1.09 -14.50 12.14
CA PHE A 92 -1.23 -14.51 13.58
C PHE A 92 -2.68 -14.56 14.02
N GLY A 93 -3.55 -13.84 13.31
CA GLY A 93 -4.97 -13.88 13.62
C GLY A 93 -5.52 -15.29 13.48
N HIS A 94 -5.14 -15.97 12.41
CA HIS A 94 -5.57 -17.33 12.18
C HIS A 94 -5.06 -18.27 13.28
N ILE A 95 -3.78 -18.15 13.62
CA ILE A 95 -3.18 -18.98 14.67
C ILE A 95 -3.84 -18.70 16.01
N ARG A 96 -4.07 -17.43 16.33
CA ARG A 96 -4.69 -17.07 17.59
C ARG A 96 -6.10 -17.63 17.67
N ASP A 97 -6.86 -17.55 16.59
CA ASP A 97 -8.21 -18.08 16.57
C ASP A 97 -8.21 -19.59 16.79
N MET A 98 -7.26 -20.29 16.19
CA MET A 98 -7.13 -21.71 16.39
C MET A 98 -6.80 -22.05 17.84
N ILE A 99 -5.90 -21.30 18.45
CA ILE A 99 -5.52 -21.51 19.84
C ILE A 99 -6.72 -21.28 20.77
N VAL A 100 -7.45 -20.22 20.55
CA VAL A 100 -8.63 -19.90 21.35
C VAL A 100 -9.66 -21.01 21.19
N GLU A 101 -9.91 -21.44 19.97
CA GLU A 101 -10.86 -22.53 19.72
C GLU A 101 -10.47 -23.79 20.44
N GLU A 102 -9.20 -24.19 20.38
CA GLU A 102 -8.73 -25.37 21.06
C GLU A 102 -8.82 -25.24 22.58
N ALA A 103 -8.51 -24.04 23.09
CA ALA A 103 -8.54 -23.80 24.53
C ALA A 103 -9.94 -23.92 25.10
N PHE A 104 -10.96 -23.47 24.35
CA PHE A 104 -12.34 -23.52 24.84
C PHE A 104 -13.08 -24.78 24.47
N LYS A 105 -12.59 -25.52 23.50
CA LYS A 105 -13.27 -26.68 23.00
C LYS A 105 -13.52 -27.75 24.10
N PRO A 106 -12.53 -28.10 24.92
CA PRO A 106 -12.78 -29.10 25.96
C PRO A 106 -13.85 -28.67 26.96
N VAL A 107 -13.90 -27.39 27.27
CA VAL A 107 -14.91 -26.86 28.18
C VAL A 107 -16.28 -26.97 27.57
N ASN A 108 -16.38 -26.64 26.28
CA ASN A 108 -17.67 -26.63 25.61
C ASN A 108 -18.17 -28.02 25.27
N SER A 109 -17.29 -28.98 25.20
CA SER A 109 -17.67 -30.32 24.79
C SER A 109 -18.21 -31.20 25.90
N LYS A 110 -18.37 -30.65 27.04
CA LYS A 110 -18.94 -31.41 28.15
C LYS A 110 -20.41 -31.67 28.05
#